data_c9c60c705a8d385009bdfedb40d1d969
#
_entry.id   c9c60c705a8d385009bdfedb40d1d969
#
_cell.length_a   1.000
_cell.length_b   1.000
_cell.length_c   1.000
_cell.angle_alpha   90.00
_cell.angle_beta   90.00
_cell.angle_gamma   90.00
#
_symmetry.space_group_name_H-M   'P 1'
#
loop_
_entity.id
_entity.type
_entity.pdbx_description
1 polymer ?
#
loop_
_entity_poly.entity_id
_entity_poly.type
_entity_poly.pdbx_seq_one_letter_code
_entity_poly.pdbx_strand_id
1 'polypeptide(L)'
;MSSKTLSFRHISTATNEAVEYIRKRKNHEIQSLRTRWNKFNKSCMGGIEPNTIYTIVGISGSGKSSFVNTLETDLIDLNSNQDVIVLNFSFEMLSSRQVGRKISSKLRQTTAELYSANNELTDDLLDRVEQTSQQIKSYPIYYVDTPGTVEDIASTINYFYETKAKDKKFVIILDHTLLVEGQNRESALQVISELQNCLLR
;
A
#
# COMPACT_ATOMS: atom_id res chain seq x y z
N MET A 1 -34.31 19.93 1.15
CA MET A 1 -33.28 18.86 1.26
C MET A 1 -33.97 17.64 1.81
N SER A 2 -34.02 16.55 1.06
CA SER A 2 -34.60 15.29 1.54
C SER A 2 -33.62 14.65 2.53
N SER A 3 -34.03 14.47 3.79
CA SER A 3 -33.22 13.77 4.79
C SER A 3 -33.14 12.28 4.41
N LYS A 4 -31.94 11.79 4.20
CA LYS A 4 -31.66 10.39 3.91
C LYS A 4 -31.67 9.61 5.24
N THR A 5 -32.58 8.65 5.39
CA THR A 5 -32.56 7.75 6.56
C THR A 5 -31.39 6.77 6.43
N LEU A 6 -30.58 6.67 7.48
CA LEU A 6 -29.48 5.71 7.54
C LEU A 6 -30.00 4.31 7.89
N SER A 7 -29.40 3.28 7.30
CA SER A 7 -29.70 1.89 7.64
C SER A 7 -29.18 1.54 9.04
N PHE A 8 -29.89 0.71 9.76
CA PHE A 8 -29.48 0.19 11.06
C PHE A 8 -29.54 -1.34 11.05
N ARG A 9 -28.72 -1.95 11.88
CA ARG A 9 -28.58 -3.41 11.94
C ARG A 9 -28.76 -3.87 13.39
N HIS A 10 -29.44 -4.99 13.57
CA HIS A 10 -29.57 -5.59 14.89
C HIS A 10 -28.24 -6.24 15.31
N ILE A 11 -27.96 -6.22 16.63
CA ILE A 11 -26.72 -6.78 17.20
C ILE A 11 -26.53 -8.26 16.85
N SER A 12 -27.62 -9.05 16.73
CA SER A 12 -27.52 -10.46 16.37
C SER A 12 -26.83 -10.69 15.03
N THR A 13 -27.12 -9.84 14.03
CA THR A 13 -26.45 -9.91 12.72
C THR A 13 -24.95 -9.64 12.85
N ALA A 14 -24.58 -8.57 13.56
CA ALA A 14 -23.18 -8.23 13.80
C ALA A 14 -22.46 -9.32 14.61
N THR A 15 -23.14 -9.95 15.59
CA THR A 15 -22.58 -11.06 16.38
C THR A 15 -22.27 -12.27 15.50
N ASN A 16 -23.17 -12.65 14.60
CA ASN A 16 -22.96 -13.78 13.70
C ASN A 16 -21.75 -13.54 12.77
N GLU A 17 -21.65 -12.34 12.22
CA GLU A 17 -20.52 -11.95 11.37
C GLU A 17 -19.19 -11.96 12.15
N ALA A 18 -19.19 -11.46 13.39
CA ALA A 18 -18.00 -11.47 14.24
C ALA A 18 -17.53 -12.91 14.54
N VAL A 19 -18.45 -13.81 14.89
CA VAL A 19 -18.14 -15.22 15.15
C VAL A 19 -17.62 -15.90 13.90
N GLU A 20 -18.21 -15.64 12.74
CA GLU A 20 -17.75 -16.19 11.47
C GLU A 20 -16.36 -15.69 11.10
N TYR A 21 -16.09 -14.39 11.29
CA TYR A 21 -14.76 -13.82 11.09
C TYR A 21 -13.70 -14.49 11.99
N ILE A 22 -14.03 -14.69 13.29
CA ILE A 22 -13.14 -15.38 14.24
C ILE A 22 -12.86 -16.83 13.79
N ARG A 23 -13.87 -17.55 13.29
CA ARG A 23 -13.68 -18.91 12.76
C ARG A 23 -12.74 -18.92 11.57
N LYS A 24 -12.95 -18.03 10.61
CA LYS A 24 -12.08 -17.90 9.41
C LYS A 24 -10.64 -17.56 9.79
N ARG A 25 -10.44 -16.70 10.78
CA ARG A 25 -9.09 -16.40 11.32
C ARG A 25 -8.46 -17.64 11.96
N LYS A 26 -9.21 -18.37 12.79
CA LYS A 26 -8.75 -19.61 13.42
C LYS A 26 -8.35 -20.67 12.39
N ASN A 27 -9.12 -20.80 11.32
CA ASN A 27 -8.89 -21.79 10.27
C ASN A 27 -7.84 -21.33 9.23
N HIS A 28 -7.21 -20.17 9.41
CA HIS A 28 -6.27 -19.57 8.47
C HIS A 28 -6.83 -19.22 7.08
N GLU A 29 -8.16 -19.14 6.95
CA GLU A 29 -8.83 -18.69 5.73
C GLU A 29 -8.65 -17.18 5.51
N ILE A 30 -8.57 -16.43 6.62
CA ILE A 30 -8.22 -15.00 6.63
C ILE A 30 -6.88 -14.82 7.31
N GLN A 31 -5.91 -14.32 6.57
CA GLN A 31 -4.55 -14.05 7.05
C GLN A 31 -4.17 -12.60 6.79
N SER A 32 -3.49 -11.98 7.78
CA SER A 32 -2.87 -10.67 7.62
C SER A 32 -1.57 -10.77 6.82
N LEU A 33 -1.19 -9.70 6.14
CA LEU A 33 0.09 -9.61 5.45
C LEU A 33 1.18 -9.22 6.45
N ARG A 34 2.19 -10.07 6.59
CA ARG A 34 3.30 -9.87 7.53
C ARG A 34 4.20 -8.73 7.07
N THR A 35 4.76 -8.04 8.06
CA THR A 35 5.81 -7.04 7.88
C THR A 35 7.05 -7.44 8.67
N ARG A 36 8.19 -6.79 8.44
CA ARG A 36 9.43 -7.00 9.22
C ARG A 36 9.33 -6.52 10.67
N TRP A 37 8.34 -5.70 11.00
CA TRP A 37 8.20 -5.10 12.33
C TRP A 37 7.34 -5.99 13.25
N ASN A 38 7.99 -6.83 14.04
CA ASN A 38 7.29 -7.77 14.92
C ASN A 38 6.34 -7.10 15.92
N LYS A 39 6.68 -5.91 16.44
CA LYS A 39 5.80 -5.18 17.35
C LYS A 39 4.53 -4.73 16.63
N PHE A 40 4.65 -4.21 15.41
CA PHE A 40 3.53 -3.84 14.57
C PHE A 40 2.64 -5.07 14.29
N ASN A 41 3.23 -6.16 13.84
CA ASN A 41 2.46 -7.39 13.56
C ASN A 41 1.67 -7.86 14.79
N LYS A 42 2.28 -7.84 15.98
CA LYS A 42 1.58 -8.21 17.24
C LYS A 42 0.41 -7.27 17.56
N SER A 43 0.57 -5.97 17.35
CA SER A 43 -0.47 -4.97 17.63
C SER A 43 -1.57 -4.94 16.58
N CYS A 44 -1.29 -5.39 15.36
CA CYS A 44 -2.18 -5.35 14.20
C CYS A 44 -2.60 -6.75 13.74
N MET A 45 -2.96 -7.63 14.68
CA MET A 45 -3.53 -8.97 14.40
C MET A 45 -2.72 -9.80 13.38
N GLY A 46 -1.40 -9.74 13.47
CA GLY A 46 -0.48 -10.50 12.60
C GLY A 46 0.12 -9.70 11.45
N GLY A 47 -0.23 -8.43 11.27
CA GLY A 47 0.29 -7.56 10.21
C GLY A 47 -0.76 -6.65 9.62
N ILE A 48 -0.71 -6.42 8.31
CA ILE A 48 -1.74 -5.66 7.58
C ILE A 48 -2.99 -6.55 7.44
N GLU A 49 -4.04 -6.16 8.14
CA GLU A 49 -5.30 -6.89 8.18
C GLU A 49 -6.15 -6.57 6.94
N PRO A 50 -6.86 -7.56 6.35
CA PRO A 50 -7.78 -7.31 5.26
C PRO A 50 -8.89 -6.31 5.64
N ASN A 51 -9.38 -5.58 4.67
CA ASN A 51 -10.48 -4.61 4.81
C ASN A 51 -10.22 -3.54 5.90
N THR A 52 -8.96 -3.18 6.11
CA THR A 52 -8.56 -2.20 7.13
C THR A 52 -7.76 -1.08 6.48
N ILE A 53 -8.03 0.16 6.89
CA ILE A 53 -7.27 1.32 6.48
C ILE A 53 -6.23 1.66 7.55
N TYR A 54 -4.99 1.80 7.10
CA TYR A 54 -3.86 2.25 7.93
C TYR A 54 -3.44 3.65 7.51
N THR A 55 -3.56 4.60 8.41
CA THR A 55 -3.09 5.98 8.17
C THR A 55 -1.74 6.20 8.82
N ILE A 56 -0.75 6.55 8.00
CA ILE A 56 0.61 6.84 8.45
C ILE A 56 0.78 8.36 8.54
N VAL A 57 0.94 8.87 9.75
CA VAL A 57 1.04 10.31 10.03
C VAL A 57 2.42 10.65 10.58
N GLY A 58 2.95 11.79 10.18
CA GLY A 58 4.21 12.33 10.69
C GLY A 58 4.58 13.63 9.98
N ILE A 59 5.45 14.42 10.61
CA ILE A 59 5.98 15.66 10.02
C ILE A 59 6.84 15.37 8.79
N SER A 60 7.12 16.40 7.99
CA SER A 60 8.05 16.27 6.86
C SER A 60 9.40 15.75 7.34
N GLY A 61 10.04 14.88 6.57
CA GLY A 61 11.33 14.28 6.92
C GLY A 61 11.28 13.15 7.97
N SER A 62 10.12 12.81 8.54
CA SER A 62 9.99 11.74 9.55
C SER A 62 10.17 10.31 9.00
N GLY A 63 10.33 10.15 7.70
CA GLY A 63 10.56 8.86 7.07
C GLY A 63 9.29 8.12 6.61
N LYS A 64 8.14 8.77 6.52
CA LYS A 64 6.87 8.16 6.06
C LYS A 64 7.04 7.39 4.73
N SER A 65 7.54 8.06 3.69
CA SER A 65 7.72 7.43 2.36
C SER A 65 8.78 6.31 2.39
N SER A 66 9.80 6.41 3.27
CA SER A 66 10.76 5.33 3.48
C SER A 66 10.13 4.11 4.14
N PHE A 67 9.25 4.34 5.13
CA PHE A 67 8.46 3.28 5.76
C PHE A 67 7.55 2.60 4.75
N VAL A 68 6.79 3.36 3.97
CA VAL A 68 5.87 2.85 2.93
C VAL A 68 6.64 2.04 1.89
N ASN A 69 7.76 2.56 1.39
CA ASN A 69 8.60 1.87 0.41
C ASN A 69 9.15 0.54 0.93
N THR A 70 9.51 0.50 2.23
CA THR A 70 9.92 -0.73 2.90
C THR A 70 8.74 -1.71 3.06
N LEU A 71 7.58 -1.18 3.44
CA LEU A 71 6.36 -1.97 3.57
C LEU A 71 5.98 -2.65 2.25
N GLU A 72 5.99 -1.93 1.12
CA GLU A 72 5.73 -2.53 -0.20
C GLU A 72 6.63 -3.73 -0.50
N THR A 73 7.92 -3.61 -0.17
CA THR A 73 8.88 -4.71 -0.34
C THR A 73 8.53 -5.90 0.56
N ASP A 74 8.19 -5.64 1.82
CA ASP A 74 7.81 -6.67 2.79
C ASP A 74 6.52 -7.39 2.39
N LEU A 75 5.55 -6.67 1.84
CA LEU A 75 4.29 -7.27 1.38
C LEU A 75 4.52 -8.37 0.36
N ILE A 76 5.55 -8.25 -0.46
CA ILE A 76 5.92 -9.26 -1.46
C ILE A 76 6.89 -10.29 -0.87
N ASP A 77 8.00 -9.85 -0.29
CA ASP A 77 9.09 -10.74 0.13
C ASP A 77 8.69 -11.66 1.31
N LEU A 78 7.84 -11.17 2.23
CA LEU A 78 7.46 -11.90 3.44
C LEU A 78 6.13 -12.67 3.33
N ASN A 79 5.43 -12.54 2.19
CA ASN A 79 4.13 -13.15 1.97
C ASN A 79 4.07 -13.91 0.63
N SER A 80 5.16 -14.53 0.24
CA SER A 80 5.29 -15.24 -1.04
C SER A 80 4.28 -16.40 -1.23
N ASN A 81 3.67 -16.87 -0.14
CA ASN A 81 2.61 -17.87 -0.15
C ASN A 81 1.21 -17.27 -0.34
N GLN A 82 1.11 -15.96 -0.49
CA GLN A 82 -0.13 -15.22 -0.69
C GLN A 82 -0.03 -14.45 -2.00
N ASP A 83 -1.09 -14.49 -2.80
CA ASP A 83 -1.11 -13.77 -4.09
C ASP A 83 -1.39 -12.27 -3.84
N VAL A 84 -0.33 -11.53 -3.50
CA VAL A 84 -0.40 -10.09 -3.19
C VAL A 84 -0.17 -9.29 -4.45
N ILE A 85 -0.95 -8.23 -4.65
CA ILE A 85 -0.76 -7.23 -5.70
C ILE A 85 -0.91 -5.83 -5.10
N VAL A 86 -0.05 -4.91 -5.49
CA VAL A 86 -0.01 -3.55 -4.95
C VAL A 86 -0.26 -2.53 -6.06
N LEU A 87 -1.15 -1.57 -5.80
CA LEU A 87 -1.34 -0.37 -6.60
C LEU A 87 -0.96 0.83 -5.74
N ASN A 88 0.10 1.54 -6.14
CA ASN A 88 0.61 2.71 -5.42
C ASN A 88 0.39 3.98 -6.23
N PHE A 89 -0.41 4.89 -5.69
CA PHE A 89 -0.55 6.26 -6.15
C PHE A 89 0.57 7.10 -5.55
N SER A 90 1.61 7.33 -6.34
CA SER A 90 2.87 7.97 -5.92
C SER A 90 2.95 9.40 -6.43
N PHE A 91 2.17 10.31 -5.85
CA PHE A 91 2.05 11.69 -6.35
C PHE A 91 3.19 12.62 -5.90
N GLU A 92 3.87 12.27 -4.80
CA GLU A 92 4.99 13.06 -4.29
C GLU A 92 6.31 12.71 -4.98
N MET A 93 6.48 11.45 -5.39
CA MET A 93 7.75 10.95 -5.89
C MET A 93 7.55 10.02 -7.09
N LEU A 94 8.30 10.24 -8.16
CA LEU A 94 8.29 9.37 -9.33
C LEU A 94 8.58 7.91 -8.96
N SER A 95 7.89 6.98 -9.61
CA SER A 95 8.05 5.53 -9.43
C SER A 95 9.49 5.06 -9.59
N SER A 96 10.26 5.64 -10.52
CA SER A 96 11.67 5.33 -10.69
C SER A 96 12.51 5.64 -9.44
N ARG A 97 12.19 6.70 -8.70
CA ARG A 97 12.83 7.02 -7.42
C ARG A 97 12.40 6.07 -6.30
N GLN A 98 11.15 5.64 -6.30
CA GLN A 98 10.65 4.60 -5.39
C GLN A 98 11.41 3.28 -5.61
N VAL A 99 11.59 2.87 -6.86
CA VAL A 99 12.36 1.67 -7.22
C VAL A 99 13.84 1.83 -6.82
N GLY A 100 14.45 2.98 -7.06
CA GLY A 100 15.81 3.26 -6.62
C GLY A 100 16.01 3.09 -5.11
N ARG A 101 15.03 3.52 -4.29
CA ARG A 101 15.05 3.28 -2.85
C ARG A 101 14.94 1.80 -2.47
N LYS A 102 14.16 1.00 -3.23
CA LYS A 102 14.08 -0.46 -3.02
C LYS A 102 15.43 -1.13 -3.29
N ILE A 103 16.07 -0.77 -4.39
CA ILE A 103 17.43 -1.24 -4.74
C ILE A 103 18.42 -0.88 -3.62
N SER A 104 18.43 0.39 -3.22
CA SER A 104 19.26 0.92 -2.14
C SER A 104 19.08 0.10 -0.84
N SER A 105 17.83 -0.11 -0.43
CA SER A 105 17.49 -0.88 0.76
C SER A 105 17.96 -2.34 0.69
N LYS A 106 17.77 -3.01 -0.46
CA LYS A 106 18.20 -4.40 -0.65
C LYS A 106 19.72 -4.56 -0.66
N LEU A 107 20.43 -3.61 -1.24
CA LEU A 107 21.88 -3.60 -1.28
C LEU A 107 22.53 -3.09 0.01
N ARG A 108 21.73 -2.52 0.92
CA ARG A 108 22.21 -1.82 2.14
C ARG A 108 23.16 -0.68 1.81
N GLN A 109 22.89 0.01 0.71
CA GLN A 109 23.57 1.21 0.26
C GLN A 109 22.68 2.43 0.45
N THR A 110 23.23 3.60 0.55
CA THR A 110 22.42 4.83 0.54
C THR A 110 22.01 5.20 -0.89
N THR A 111 20.91 5.92 -1.05
CA THR A 111 20.55 6.46 -2.37
C THR A 111 21.59 7.45 -2.88
N ALA A 112 22.30 8.16 -1.99
CA ALA A 112 23.39 9.06 -2.36
C ALA A 112 24.55 8.30 -3.03
N GLU A 113 24.96 7.17 -2.49
CA GLU A 113 26.00 6.32 -3.10
C GLU A 113 25.58 5.80 -4.48
N LEU A 114 24.33 5.33 -4.63
CA LEU A 114 23.85 4.79 -5.91
C LEU A 114 23.64 5.87 -7.00
N TYR A 115 23.34 7.10 -6.60
CA TYR A 115 23.09 8.20 -7.54
C TYR A 115 24.24 9.23 -7.56
N SER A 116 25.40 8.89 -6.97
CA SER A 116 26.53 9.80 -6.87
C SER A 116 27.04 10.20 -8.24
N ALA A 117 27.23 11.52 -8.43
CA ALA A 117 27.91 12.08 -9.60
C ALA A 117 29.43 12.04 -9.48
N ASN A 118 29.97 11.60 -8.34
CA ASN A 118 31.41 11.67 -8.00
C ASN A 118 32.15 10.35 -8.25
N ASN A 119 31.65 9.48 -9.13
CA ASN A 119 32.26 8.19 -9.52
C ASN A 119 32.56 7.23 -8.37
N GLU A 120 31.75 7.27 -7.33
CA GLU A 120 31.83 6.30 -6.22
C GLU A 120 31.16 4.95 -6.54
N LEU A 121 30.35 4.91 -7.62
CA LEU A 121 29.72 3.69 -8.10
C LEU A 121 30.74 2.85 -8.87
N THR A 122 31.19 1.77 -8.28
CA THR A 122 32.09 0.80 -8.94
C THR A 122 31.31 -0.12 -9.88
N ASP A 123 32.02 -0.73 -10.86
CA ASP A 123 31.40 -1.72 -11.78
C ASP A 123 30.79 -2.88 -11.03
N ASP A 124 31.45 -3.40 -9.98
CA ASP A 124 30.90 -4.46 -9.10
C ASP A 124 29.59 -4.04 -8.44
N LEU A 125 29.51 -2.80 -7.95
CA LEU A 125 28.27 -2.31 -7.35
C LEU A 125 27.17 -2.11 -8.40
N LEU A 126 27.50 -1.68 -9.61
CA LEU A 126 26.57 -1.57 -10.73
C LEU A 126 26.01 -2.95 -11.12
N ASP A 127 26.87 -3.96 -11.24
CA ASP A 127 26.43 -5.35 -11.52
C ASP A 127 25.44 -5.85 -10.44
N ARG A 128 25.70 -5.57 -9.17
CA ARG A 128 24.80 -5.89 -8.07
C ARG A 128 23.47 -5.12 -8.14
N VAL A 129 23.50 -3.87 -8.56
CA VAL A 129 22.28 -3.07 -8.84
C VAL A 129 21.46 -3.74 -9.93
N GLU A 130 22.08 -4.14 -11.03
CA GLU A 130 21.41 -4.81 -12.14
C GLU A 130 20.80 -6.15 -11.72
N GLN A 131 21.53 -6.99 -11.01
CA GLN A 131 21.03 -8.26 -10.47
C GLN A 131 19.83 -8.03 -9.54
N THR A 132 19.94 -7.07 -8.61
CA THR A 132 18.84 -6.72 -7.70
C THR A 132 17.62 -6.20 -8.46
N SER A 133 17.84 -5.44 -9.53
CA SER A 133 16.76 -4.92 -10.37
C SER A 133 15.94 -6.03 -11.03
N GLN A 134 16.56 -7.13 -11.46
CA GLN A 134 15.85 -8.27 -12.05
C GLN A 134 14.86 -8.89 -11.05
N GLN A 135 15.24 -9.01 -9.78
CA GLN A 135 14.32 -9.47 -8.74
C GLN A 135 13.16 -8.49 -8.56
N ILE A 136 13.43 -7.18 -8.48
CA ILE A 136 12.41 -6.15 -8.28
C ILE A 136 11.44 -6.07 -9.46
N LYS A 137 11.90 -6.29 -10.69
CA LYS A 137 11.05 -6.34 -11.90
C LYS A 137 9.94 -7.40 -11.82
N SER A 138 10.13 -8.46 -11.05
CA SER A 138 9.12 -9.51 -10.88
C SER A 138 8.04 -9.17 -9.85
N TYR A 139 8.16 -8.05 -9.12
CA TYR A 139 7.19 -7.68 -8.11
C TYR A 139 5.86 -7.23 -8.72
N PRO A 140 4.73 -7.73 -8.23
CA PRO A 140 3.40 -7.32 -8.67
C PRO A 140 3.01 -5.97 -8.06
N ILE A 141 3.84 -4.95 -8.28
CA ILE A 141 3.65 -3.56 -7.81
C ILE A 141 3.45 -2.67 -9.02
N TYR A 142 2.39 -1.89 -9.01
CA TYR A 142 2.02 -0.95 -10.06
C TYR A 142 1.97 0.47 -9.50
N TYR A 143 2.43 1.44 -10.27
CA TYR A 143 2.48 2.84 -9.86
C TYR A 143 1.57 3.71 -10.73
N VAL A 144 0.97 4.70 -10.11
CA VAL A 144 0.30 5.83 -10.75
C VAL A 144 1.04 7.10 -10.33
N ASP A 145 1.80 7.68 -11.25
CA ASP A 145 2.67 8.84 -10.99
C ASP A 145 1.97 10.19 -11.27
N THR A 146 0.78 10.14 -11.88
CA THR A 146 0.04 11.35 -12.24
C THR A 146 -1.05 11.61 -11.21
N PRO A 147 -1.07 12.79 -10.56
CA PRO A 147 -2.16 13.21 -9.69
C PRO A 147 -3.50 13.23 -10.44
N GLY A 148 -4.58 13.04 -9.71
CA GLY A 148 -5.93 13.05 -10.25
C GLY A 148 -6.95 13.40 -9.17
N THR A 149 -8.21 13.50 -9.55
CA THR A 149 -9.33 13.71 -8.64
C THR A 149 -9.64 12.44 -7.84
N VAL A 150 -10.50 12.56 -6.85
CA VAL A 150 -11.01 11.40 -6.07
C VAL A 150 -11.70 10.40 -6.98
N GLU A 151 -12.49 10.91 -7.93
CA GLU A 151 -13.21 10.11 -8.90
C GLU A 151 -12.25 9.36 -9.84
N ASP A 152 -11.15 9.99 -10.27
CA ASP A 152 -10.11 9.35 -11.08
C ASP A 152 -9.42 8.22 -10.32
N ILE A 153 -9.10 8.46 -9.05
CA ILE A 153 -8.50 7.46 -8.16
C ILE A 153 -9.46 6.27 -7.99
N ALA A 154 -10.73 6.54 -7.64
CA ALA A 154 -11.74 5.49 -7.45
C ALA A 154 -11.96 4.68 -8.74
N SER A 155 -12.06 5.35 -9.89
CA SER A 155 -12.21 4.71 -11.20
C SER A 155 -11.00 3.85 -11.55
N THR A 156 -9.79 4.33 -11.26
CA THR A 156 -8.54 3.60 -11.47
C THR A 156 -8.47 2.35 -10.61
N ILE A 157 -8.84 2.45 -9.32
CA ILE A 157 -8.89 1.33 -8.38
C ILE A 157 -9.87 0.26 -8.90
N ASN A 158 -11.09 0.65 -9.26
CA ASN A 158 -12.11 -0.28 -9.76
C ASN A 158 -11.64 -0.98 -11.06
N TYR A 159 -11.11 -0.22 -12.02
CA TYR A 159 -10.58 -0.79 -13.25
C TYR A 159 -9.42 -1.75 -13.00
N PHE A 160 -8.49 -1.38 -12.10
CA PHE A 160 -7.36 -2.22 -11.75
C PHE A 160 -7.81 -3.50 -11.03
N TYR A 161 -8.78 -3.39 -10.13
CA TYR A 161 -9.35 -4.55 -9.44
C TYR A 161 -9.94 -5.54 -10.44
N GLU A 162 -10.81 -5.08 -11.35
CA GLU A 162 -11.48 -5.95 -12.33
C GLU A 162 -10.51 -6.60 -13.33
N THR A 163 -9.43 -5.90 -13.68
CA THR A 163 -8.52 -6.35 -14.74
C THR A 163 -7.30 -7.11 -14.24
N LYS A 164 -6.85 -6.90 -12.99
CA LYS A 164 -5.57 -7.42 -12.50
C LYS A 164 -5.60 -7.99 -11.08
N ALA A 165 -6.50 -7.49 -10.21
CA ALA A 165 -6.44 -7.77 -8.78
C ALA A 165 -7.56 -8.68 -8.28
N LYS A 166 -8.48 -9.10 -9.15
CA LYS A 166 -9.55 -10.02 -8.83
C LYS A 166 -8.97 -11.32 -8.29
N ASP A 167 -9.52 -11.79 -7.17
CA ASP A 167 -9.07 -13.00 -6.44
C ASP A 167 -7.67 -12.89 -5.80
N LYS A 168 -7.07 -11.69 -5.76
CA LYS A 168 -5.78 -11.43 -5.13
C LYS A 168 -5.92 -10.63 -3.85
N LYS A 169 -4.88 -10.66 -3.02
CA LYS A 169 -4.76 -9.74 -1.90
C LYS A 169 -4.33 -8.37 -2.42
N PHE A 170 -5.32 -7.54 -2.69
CA PHE A 170 -5.12 -6.23 -3.27
C PHE A 170 -4.80 -5.19 -2.19
N VAL A 171 -3.65 -4.56 -2.31
CA VAL A 171 -3.20 -3.47 -1.43
C VAL A 171 -3.13 -2.18 -2.21
N ILE A 172 -3.76 -1.15 -1.68
CA ILE A 172 -3.76 0.20 -2.26
C ILE A 172 -2.93 1.09 -1.35
N ILE A 173 -2.00 1.82 -1.94
CA ILE A 173 -1.19 2.82 -1.25
C ILE A 173 -1.47 4.18 -1.89
N LEU A 174 -1.69 5.20 -1.07
CA LEU A 174 -1.89 6.57 -1.51
C LEU A 174 -0.88 7.48 -0.78
N ASP A 175 0.17 7.86 -1.49
CA ASP A 175 1.22 8.76 -1.01
C ASP A 175 1.26 9.98 -1.94
N HIS A 176 0.67 11.03 -1.65
CA HIS A 176 0.25 11.71 -0.42
C HIS A 176 -1.16 12.35 -0.66
N THR A 177 -2.06 12.21 0.29
CA THR A 177 -3.46 12.65 0.14
C THR A 177 -3.66 14.14 -0.16
N LEU A 178 -2.70 15.00 0.18
CA LEU A 178 -2.78 16.45 -0.08
C LEU A 178 -2.51 16.83 -1.55
N LEU A 179 -2.02 15.89 -2.37
CA LEU A 179 -1.76 16.10 -3.79
C LEU A 179 -2.88 15.56 -4.67
N VAL A 180 -3.95 15.05 -4.10
CA VAL A 180 -5.17 14.72 -4.83
C VAL A 180 -5.81 16.02 -5.33
N GLU A 181 -6.06 16.07 -6.63
CA GLU A 181 -6.71 17.24 -7.25
C GLU A 181 -8.14 17.37 -6.73
N GLY A 182 -8.45 18.49 -6.08
CA GLY A 182 -9.79 18.74 -5.55
C GLY A 182 -9.89 20.04 -4.76
N GLN A 183 -11.08 20.59 -4.73
CA GLN A 183 -11.37 21.89 -4.14
C GLN A 183 -11.42 21.79 -2.61
N ASN A 184 -10.38 22.22 -1.92
CA ASN A 184 -10.27 22.43 -0.47
C ASN A 184 -9.77 21.24 0.39
N ARG A 185 -9.27 21.62 1.60
CA ARG A 185 -8.77 20.70 2.66
C ARG A 185 -9.76 19.62 3.14
N GLU A 186 -11.03 19.75 2.78
CA GLU A 186 -12.08 18.73 3.01
C GLU A 186 -11.90 17.49 2.14
N SER A 187 -11.18 17.59 1.03
CA SER A 187 -11.02 16.51 0.06
C SER A 187 -10.26 15.28 0.61
N ALA A 188 -9.30 15.44 1.51
CA ALA A 188 -8.54 14.30 2.03
C ALA A 188 -9.40 13.33 2.88
N LEU A 189 -10.30 13.84 3.71
CA LEU A 189 -11.27 13.03 4.47
C LEU A 189 -12.32 12.42 3.55
N GLN A 190 -12.72 13.13 2.52
CA GLN A 190 -13.67 12.66 1.51
C GLN A 190 -13.05 11.51 0.69
N VAL A 191 -11.78 11.64 0.25
CA VAL A 191 -11.02 10.56 -0.41
C VAL A 191 -11.00 9.29 0.44
N ILE A 192 -10.68 9.41 1.73
CA ILE A 192 -10.65 8.26 2.64
C ILE A 192 -12.05 7.64 2.75
N SER A 193 -13.08 8.47 2.90
CA SER A 193 -14.47 8.00 3.00
C SER A 193 -14.96 7.31 1.73
N GLU A 194 -14.63 7.84 0.57
CA GLU A 194 -15.03 7.26 -0.72
C GLU A 194 -14.25 5.98 -1.03
N LEU A 195 -12.94 5.94 -0.72
CA LEU A 195 -12.15 4.72 -0.81
C LEU A 195 -12.69 3.64 0.14
N GLN A 196 -13.11 3.99 1.37
CA GLN A 196 -13.78 3.06 2.27
C GLN A 196 -15.06 2.50 1.65
N ASN A 197 -15.86 3.33 1.00
CA ASN A 197 -17.09 2.90 0.35
C ASN A 197 -16.85 2.02 -0.90
N CYS A 198 -15.72 2.19 -1.59
CA CYS A 198 -15.33 1.34 -2.72
C CYS A 198 -14.79 -0.03 -2.27
N LEU A 199 -14.07 -0.06 -1.14
CA LEU A 199 -13.42 -1.28 -0.62
C LEU A 199 -14.34 -2.16 0.22
N LEU A 200 -15.49 -1.64 0.70
CA LEU A 200 -16.46 -2.36 1.54
C LEU A 200 -17.65 -2.92 0.72
N ARG A 201 -17.60 -2.84 -0.59
CA ARG A 201 -18.57 -3.47 -1.52
C ARG A 201 -18.02 -4.78 -2.05
#